data_df41a1f5941dc09a2a72f5fc71250c54
#
_entry.id   df41a1f5941dc09a2a72f5fc71250c54
#
_cell.length_a   1.000
_cell.length_b   1.000
_cell.length_c   1.000
_cell.angle_alpha   90.00
_cell.angle_beta   90.00
_cell.angle_gamma   90.00
#
_symmetry.space_group_name_H-M   'P 1'
#
loop_
_entity.id
_entity.type
_entity.pdbx_description
1 polymer ?
#
loop_
_entity_poly.entity_id
_entity_poly.type
_entity_poly.pdbx_seq_one_letter_code
_entity_poly.pdbx_strand_id
1 'polypeptide(L)'
;MAEYASKQNIWQFSNKFKIKEQPAFYLLTSEIHHASLSIYKTNSKVKEVLSLLPRIAINQFCRRCLIDEIVLTNEIEGVSSTRKDISNILDGLHNNDRRHRFEGLVLKYEKLQSKEKIPLDTCQDIRNLYNELVLDEIMENDPDNKPDGIIFRKGPVSVVSPTQKELHQGLLPESTIISALEQGLRFIHDESYDIL
;
A
#
# COMPACT_ATOMS: atom_id res chain seq x y z
N MET A 1 31.90 -1.56 5.78
CA MET A 1 30.81 -1.64 4.77
C MET A 1 31.30 -1.80 3.35
N ALA A 2 32.37 -1.11 2.93
CA ALA A 2 32.94 -1.26 1.58
C ALA A 2 33.55 -2.65 1.28
N GLU A 3 33.97 -3.38 2.29
CA GLU A 3 34.65 -4.68 2.15
C GLU A 3 33.68 -5.86 1.92
N TYR A 4 32.40 -5.72 2.35
CA TYR A 4 31.35 -6.69 2.07
C TYR A 4 30.80 -6.60 0.64
N ALA A 5 30.91 -5.43 0.03
CA ALA A 5 30.42 -5.16 -1.34
C ALA A 5 31.20 -5.87 -2.44
N SER A 6 32.44 -6.33 -2.17
CA SER A 6 33.32 -6.93 -3.18
C SER A 6 33.17 -8.44 -3.38
N LYS A 7 32.35 -9.13 -2.58
CA LYS A 7 32.27 -10.60 -2.56
C LYS A 7 30.89 -11.22 -2.78
N GLN A 8 29.83 -10.42 -2.93
CA GLN A 8 28.48 -10.94 -3.16
C GLN A 8 27.80 -10.18 -4.29
N ASN A 9 26.98 -10.85 -5.06
CA ASN A 9 26.19 -10.25 -6.14
C ASN A 9 25.31 -9.12 -5.58
N ILE A 10 25.83 -7.87 -5.65
CA ILE A 10 25.09 -6.69 -5.28
C ILE A 10 24.25 -6.31 -6.49
N TRP A 11 22.95 -6.57 -6.38
CA TRP A 11 22.00 -6.00 -7.33
C TRP A 11 21.74 -4.55 -6.91
N GLN A 12 22.39 -3.62 -7.57
CA GLN A 12 22.01 -2.21 -7.48
C GLN A 12 20.72 -2.06 -8.27
N PHE A 13 19.66 -1.60 -7.62
CA PHE A 13 18.62 -0.91 -8.36
C PHE A 13 19.34 0.19 -9.14
N SER A 14 19.46 0.03 -10.45
CA SER A 14 20.28 0.91 -11.30
C SER A 14 20.20 2.36 -10.81
N ASN A 15 21.14 3.22 -11.18
CA ASN A 15 21.22 4.65 -10.81
C ASN A 15 19.91 5.47 -10.94
N LYS A 16 18.80 4.82 -11.26
CA LYS A 16 17.47 5.40 -11.49
C LYS A 16 16.67 5.62 -10.19
N PHE A 17 16.90 4.83 -9.12
CA PHE A 17 16.19 5.03 -7.84
C PHE A 17 17.18 5.39 -6.74
N LYS A 18 17.05 6.61 -6.22
CA LYS A 18 17.90 7.14 -5.16
C LYS A 18 17.06 7.50 -3.95
N ILE A 19 17.60 7.21 -2.76
CA ILE A 19 17.12 7.74 -1.49
C ILE A 19 18.04 8.89 -1.12
N LYS A 20 17.55 10.12 -1.24
CA LYS A 20 18.39 11.33 -1.25
C LYS A 20 19.38 11.24 -2.41
N GLU A 21 20.68 11.34 -2.15
CA GLU A 21 21.75 11.25 -3.16
C GLU A 21 22.35 9.85 -3.31
N GLN A 22 21.89 8.88 -2.50
CA GLN A 22 22.43 7.53 -2.48
C GLN A 22 21.58 6.58 -3.32
N PRO A 23 22.19 5.75 -4.19
CA PRO A 23 21.44 4.73 -4.93
C PRO A 23 20.83 3.71 -3.95
N ALA A 24 19.57 3.38 -4.15
CA ALA A 24 18.96 2.28 -3.43
C ALA A 24 19.53 0.95 -3.93
N PHE A 25 19.76 0.01 -3.02
CA PHE A 25 20.25 -1.32 -3.35
C PHE A 25 19.69 -2.36 -2.36
N TYR A 26 19.69 -3.61 -2.77
CA TYR A 26 19.49 -4.74 -1.87
C TYR A 26 20.58 -5.79 -2.09
N LEU A 27 20.82 -6.58 -1.06
CA LEU A 27 21.76 -7.70 -1.10
C LEU A 27 20.95 -8.99 -1.07
N LEU A 28 21.16 -9.85 -2.05
CA LEU A 28 20.58 -11.20 -2.04
C LEU A 28 21.42 -12.08 -1.11
N THR A 29 21.06 -12.08 0.18
CA THR A 29 21.71 -12.93 1.18
C THR A 29 21.11 -14.35 1.17
N SER A 30 21.82 -15.30 1.81
CA SER A 30 21.29 -16.66 1.98
C SER A 30 19.95 -16.67 2.73
N GLU A 31 19.77 -15.79 3.71
CA GLU A 31 18.54 -15.66 4.48
C GLU A 31 17.38 -15.20 3.60
N ILE A 32 17.58 -14.17 2.75
CA ILE A 32 16.57 -13.70 1.79
C ILE A 32 16.23 -14.82 0.80
N HIS A 33 17.24 -15.52 0.28
CA HIS A 33 17.01 -16.63 -0.64
C HIS A 33 16.22 -17.77 0.02
N HIS A 34 16.57 -18.17 1.25
CA HIS A 34 15.81 -19.17 2.01
C HIS A 34 14.38 -18.72 2.30
N ALA A 35 14.17 -17.46 2.68
CA ALA A 35 12.84 -16.90 2.89
C ALA A 35 12.00 -16.94 1.61
N SER A 36 12.56 -16.51 0.48
CA SER A 36 11.90 -16.55 -0.84
C SER A 36 11.49 -17.96 -1.23
N LEU A 37 12.39 -18.95 -1.06
CA LEU A 37 12.07 -20.36 -1.32
C LEU A 37 10.97 -20.90 -0.39
N SER A 38 10.97 -20.50 0.88
CA SER A 38 9.94 -20.88 1.84
C SER A 38 8.58 -20.31 1.45
N ILE A 39 8.52 -19.02 1.07
CA ILE A 39 7.32 -18.36 0.58
C ILE A 39 6.81 -19.07 -0.68
N TYR A 40 7.68 -19.34 -1.65
CA TYR A 40 7.29 -20.04 -2.88
C TYR A 40 6.69 -21.42 -2.60
N LYS A 41 7.34 -22.24 -1.76
CA LYS A 41 6.85 -23.57 -1.37
C LYS A 41 5.50 -23.50 -0.66
N THR A 42 5.33 -22.54 0.24
CA THR A 42 4.08 -22.33 0.98
C THR A 42 2.96 -21.88 0.03
N ASN A 43 3.25 -20.94 -0.85
CA ASN A 43 2.29 -20.48 -1.86
C ASN A 43 1.84 -21.64 -2.79
N SER A 44 2.77 -22.50 -3.19
CA SER A 44 2.44 -23.68 -4.01
C SER A 44 1.50 -24.63 -3.28
N LYS A 45 1.75 -24.90 -1.99
CA LYS A 45 0.85 -25.73 -1.15
C LYS A 45 -0.53 -25.10 -0.99
N VAL A 46 -0.59 -23.77 -0.76
CA VAL A 46 -1.87 -23.07 -0.66
C VAL A 46 -2.66 -23.18 -1.97
N LYS A 47 -2.02 -22.99 -3.12
CA LYS A 47 -2.65 -23.16 -4.44
C LYS A 47 -3.17 -24.59 -4.64
N GLU A 48 -2.41 -25.59 -4.26
CA GLU A 48 -2.83 -27.00 -4.33
C GLU A 48 -4.06 -27.26 -3.47
N VAL A 49 -4.07 -26.84 -2.21
CA VAL A 49 -5.23 -27.00 -1.30
C VAL A 49 -6.46 -26.25 -1.85
N LEU A 50 -6.29 -25.02 -2.30
CA LEU A 50 -7.39 -24.23 -2.86
C LEU A 50 -7.98 -24.87 -4.12
N SER A 51 -7.15 -25.55 -4.94
CA SER A 51 -7.64 -26.23 -6.16
C SER A 51 -8.56 -27.42 -5.87
N LEU A 52 -8.53 -27.96 -4.65
CA LEU A 52 -9.38 -29.07 -4.20
C LEU A 52 -10.72 -28.59 -3.61
N LEU A 53 -10.86 -27.30 -3.36
CA LEU A 53 -12.07 -26.75 -2.73
C LEU A 53 -13.11 -26.30 -3.76
N PRO A 54 -14.40 -26.46 -3.48
CA PRO A 54 -15.46 -25.84 -4.27
C PRO A 54 -15.30 -24.31 -4.31
N ARG A 55 -15.61 -23.69 -5.45
CA ARG A 55 -15.49 -22.25 -5.65
C ARG A 55 -16.19 -21.42 -4.57
N ILE A 56 -17.35 -21.88 -4.09
CA ILE A 56 -18.09 -21.23 -3.03
C ILE A 56 -17.30 -21.18 -1.72
N ALA A 57 -16.60 -22.25 -1.38
CA ALA A 57 -15.75 -22.32 -0.18
C ALA A 57 -14.55 -21.38 -0.29
N ILE A 58 -13.93 -21.31 -1.48
CA ILE A 58 -12.83 -20.37 -1.76
C ILE A 58 -13.30 -18.94 -1.59
N ASN A 59 -14.42 -18.57 -2.18
CA ASN A 59 -14.98 -17.23 -2.09
C ASN A 59 -15.30 -16.84 -0.62
N GLN A 60 -15.88 -17.74 0.15
CA GLN A 60 -16.14 -17.52 1.57
C GLN A 60 -14.86 -17.34 2.39
N PHE A 61 -13.83 -18.15 2.10
CA PHE A 61 -12.54 -18.01 2.75
C PHE A 61 -11.86 -16.69 2.40
N CYS A 62 -11.80 -16.33 1.12
CA CYS A 62 -11.22 -15.05 0.68
C CYS A 62 -11.94 -13.85 1.28
N ARG A 63 -13.29 -13.90 1.33
CA ARG A 63 -14.09 -12.87 1.99
C ARG A 63 -13.74 -12.70 3.46
N ARG A 64 -13.60 -13.82 4.19
CA ARG A 64 -13.22 -13.78 5.61
C ARG A 64 -11.83 -13.19 5.80
N CYS A 65 -10.85 -13.63 5.00
CA CYS A 65 -9.51 -13.07 5.03
C CYS A 65 -9.51 -11.56 4.76
N LEU A 66 -10.30 -11.10 3.79
CA LEU A 66 -10.44 -9.69 3.47
C LEU A 66 -10.97 -8.88 4.66
N ILE A 67 -12.03 -9.36 5.31
CA ILE A 67 -12.60 -8.70 6.49
C ILE A 67 -11.55 -8.60 7.60
N ASP A 68 -10.86 -9.71 7.89
CA ASP A 68 -9.84 -9.76 8.94
C ASP A 68 -8.67 -8.83 8.62
N GLU A 69 -8.22 -8.75 7.36
CA GLU A 69 -7.15 -7.86 6.91
C GLU A 69 -7.52 -6.40 7.09
N ILE A 70 -8.71 -5.98 6.65
CA ILE A 70 -9.16 -4.60 6.79
C ILE A 70 -9.25 -4.20 8.28
N VAL A 71 -9.81 -5.06 9.12
CA VAL A 71 -9.93 -4.77 10.56
C VAL A 71 -8.57 -4.64 11.22
N LEU A 72 -7.63 -5.56 10.92
CA LEU A 72 -6.28 -5.54 11.49
C LEU A 72 -5.46 -4.34 10.99
N THR A 73 -5.57 -3.99 9.72
CA THR A 73 -4.89 -2.81 9.16
C THR A 73 -5.39 -1.53 9.81
N ASN A 74 -6.71 -1.40 9.96
CA ASN A 74 -7.30 -0.26 10.66
C ASN A 74 -6.84 -0.16 12.12
N GLU A 75 -6.75 -1.30 12.83
CA GLU A 75 -6.25 -1.33 14.21
C GLU A 75 -4.79 -0.84 14.30
N ILE A 76 -3.92 -1.26 13.38
CA ILE A 76 -2.52 -0.80 13.30
C ILE A 76 -2.45 0.71 13.07
N GLU A 77 -3.36 1.26 12.27
CA GLU A 77 -3.45 2.69 11.98
C GLU A 77 -4.17 3.50 13.08
N GLY A 78 -4.58 2.84 14.18
CA GLY A 78 -5.30 3.49 15.27
C GLY A 78 -6.77 3.77 14.96
N VAL A 79 -7.31 3.15 13.93
CA VAL A 79 -8.67 3.33 13.45
C VAL A 79 -9.53 2.15 13.92
N SER A 80 -10.60 2.44 14.68
CA SER A 80 -11.50 1.39 15.18
C SER A 80 -12.50 0.95 14.11
N SER A 81 -12.52 -0.34 13.79
CA SER A 81 -13.52 -0.99 12.93
C SER A 81 -13.85 -2.38 13.45
N THR A 82 -15.06 -2.86 13.19
CA THR A 82 -15.46 -4.21 13.58
C THR A 82 -15.66 -5.09 12.34
N ARG A 83 -15.49 -6.41 12.50
CA ARG A 83 -15.81 -7.38 11.44
C ARG A 83 -17.24 -7.24 10.92
N LYS A 84 -18.19 -6.88 11.82
CA LYS A 84 -19.59 -6.68 11.47
C LYS A 84 -19.76 -5.47 10.54
N ASP A 85 -19.09 -4.37 10.82
CA ASP A 85 -19.16 -3.15 9.98
C ASP A 85 -18.65 -3.44 8.58
N ILE A 86 -17.48 -4.05 8.46
CA ILE A 86 -16.90 -4.40 7.17
C ILE A 86 -17.76 -5.44 6.43
N SER A 87 -18.28 -6.44 7.14
CA SER A 87 -19.19 -7.43 6.52
C SER A 87 -20.48 -6.79 5.99
N ASN A 88 -21.07 -5.85 6.74
CA ASN A 88 -22.28 -5.14 6.31
C ASN A 88 -22.05 -4.33 5.04
N ILE A 89 -20.91 -3.68 4.91
CA ILE A 89 -20.53 -2.95 3.69
C ILE A 89 -20.42 -3.92 2.51
N LEU A 90 -19.71 -5.05 2.70
CA LEU A 90 -19.56 -6.08 1.68
C LEU A 90 -20.89 -6.75 1.28
N ASP A 91 -21.87 -6.80 2.16
CA ASP A 91 -23.22 -7.34 1.88
C ASP A 91 -24.12 -6.32 1.17
N GLY A 92 -23.64 -5.09 0.97
CA GLY A 92 -24.45 -4.01 0.39
C GLY A 92 -25.62 -3.59 1.30
N LEU A 93 -25.52 -3.88 2.59
CA LEU A 93 -26.53 -3.51 3.58
C LEU A 93 -26.35 -2.03 3.99
N HIS A 94 -26.36 -1.14 2.99
CA HIS A 94 -26.27 0.29 3.21
C HIS A 94 -27.63 0.81 3.69
N ASN A 95 -27.70 1.28 4.91
CA ASN A 95 -28.74 2.21 5.29
C ASN A 95 -28.45 3.55 4.58
N ASN A 96 -29.36 4.00 3.75
CA ASN A 96 -29.27 5.08 2.76
C ASN A 96 -28.89 6.47 3.27
N ASP A 97 -28.55 6.68 4.54
CA ASP A 97 -28.39 8.01 5.13
C ASP A 97 -26.98 8.37 5.61
N ARG A 98 -26.01 7.47 5.56
CA ARG A 98 -24.60 7.78 5.86
C ARG A 98 -23.69 6.96 4.96
N ARG A 99 -22.82 7.62 4.19
CA ARG A 99 -21.66 6.96 3.61
C ARG A 99 -20.92 6.25 4.75
N HIS A 100 -20.81 4.93 4.65
CA HIS A 100 -20.12 4.18 5.68
C HIS A 100 -18.64 4.50 5.60
N ARG A 101 -18.06 4.85 6.76
CA ARG A 101 -16.63 4.83 6.94
C ARG A 101 -16.08 3.52 6.35
N PHE A 102 -14.98 3.58 5.65
CA PHE A 102 -14.34 2.45 4.96
C PHE A 102 -15.04 1.94 3.69
N GLU A 103 -16.14 2.50 3.24
CA GLU A 103 -16.80 2.05 2.01
C GLU A 103 -15.85 2.13 0.81
N GLY A 104 -15.14 3.25 0.64
CA GLY A 104 -14.14 3.42 -0.41
C GLY A 104 -13.04 2.36 -0.36
N LEU A 105 -12.54 2.05 0.83
CA LEU A 105 -11.53 1.03 1.04
C LEU A 105 -12.04 -0.37 0.66
N VAL A 106 -13.22 -0.75 1.16
CA VAL A 106 -13.83 -2.05 0.87
C VAL A 106 -14.07 -2.22 -0.64
N LEU A 107 -14.63 -1.20 -1.30
CA LEU A 107 -14.85 -1.23 -2.76
C LEU A 107 -13.55 -1.38 -3.55
N LYS A 108 -12.44 -0.79 -3.11
CA LYS A 108 -11.14 -0.98 -3.75
C LYS A 108 -10.60 -2.39 -3.59
N TYR A 109 -10.77 -2.99 -2.41
CA TYR A 109 -10.42 -4.40 -2.22
C TYR A 109 -11.26 -5.34 -3.08
N GLU A 110 -12.56 -5.08 -3.25
CA GLU A 110 -13.41 -5.85 -4.17
C GLU A 110 -12.93 -5.73 -5.62
N LYS A 111 -12.56 -4.53 -6.08
CA LYS A 111 -11.96 -4.32 -7.42
C LYS A 111 -10.66 -5.10 -7.59
N LEU A 112 -9.79 -5.11 -6.58
CA LEU A 112 -8.56 -5.91 -6.60
C LEU A 112 -8.85 -7.41 -6.68
N GLN A 113 -9.84 -7.91 -5.95
CA GLN A 113 -10.25 -9.32 -6.01
C GLN A 113 -10.86 -9.69 -7.36
N SER A 114 -11.63 -8.80 -7.98
CA SER A 114 -12.19 -9.00 -9.32
C SER A 114 -11.15 -8.81 -10.43
N LYS A 115 -9.89 -8.51 -10.08
CA LYS A 115 -8.78 -8.23 -10.99
C LYS A 115 -9.02 -7.01 -11.89
N GLU A 116 -9.84 -6.08 -11.44
CA GLU A 116 -9.97 -4.79 -12.09
C GLU A 116 -8.68 -3.97 -11.90
N LYS A 117 -8.22 -3.35 -12.98
CA LYS A 117 -7.04 -2.48 -12.91
C LYS A 117 -7.40 -1.21 -12.12
N ILE A 118 -6.67 -0.94 -11.05
CA ILE A 118 -6.69 0.35 -10.37
C ILE A 118 -5.60 1.20 -11.02
N PRO A 119 -5.94 2.35 -11.62
CA PRO A 119 -4.92 3.22 -12.23
C PRO A 119 -3.94 3.73 -11.18
N LEU A 120 -2.64 3.57 -11.44
CA LEU A 120 -1.53 4.10 -10.64
C LEU A 120 -0.37 4.47 -11.57
N ASP A 121 -0.69 5.06 -12.72
CA ASP A 121 0.30 5.40 -13.74
C ASP A 121 0.86 6.82 -13.54
N THR A 122 0.09 7.70 -12.89
CA THR A 122 0.42 9.11 -12.69
C THR A 122 0.22 9.58 -11.24
N CYS A 123 0.82 10.70 -10.88
CA CYS A 123 0.56 11.37 -9.59
C CYS A 123 -0.92 11.74 -9.42
N GLN A 124 -1.62 12.05 -10.50
CA GLN A 124 -3.05 12.32 -10.45
C GLN A 124 -3.86 11.08 -10.08
N ASP A 125 -3.45 9.89 -10.53
CA ASP A 125 -4.11 8.64 -10.14
C ASP A 125 -3.96 8.37 -8.64
N ILE A 126 -2.77 8.65 -8.07
CA ILE A 126 -2.54 8.58 -6.62
C ILE A 126 -3.49 9.55 -5.89
N ARG A 127 -3.64 10.78 -6.40
CA ARG A 127 -4.57 11.76 -5.82
C ARG A 127 -6.02 11.30 -5.93
N ASN A 128 -6.42 10.74 -7.05
CA ASN A 128 -7.76 10.22 -7.26
C ASN A 128 -8.05 9.05 -6.30
N LEU A 129 -7.08 8.14 -6.14
CA LEU A 129 -7.19 7.04 -5.19
C LEU A 129 -7.35 7.55 -3.75
N TYR A 130 -6.55 8.56 -3.34
CA TYR A 130 -6.71 9.20 -2.03
C TYR A 130 -8.11 9.79 -1.85
N ASN A 131 -8.62 10.50 -2.85
CA ASN A 131 -9.95 11.10 -2.78
C ASN A 131 -11.05 10.04 -2.60
N GLU A 132 -10.93 8.90 -3.29
CA GLU A 132 -11.89 7.82 -3.18
C GLU A 132 -11.82 7.07 -1.84
N LEU A 133 -10.63 6.98 -1.24
CA LEU A 133 -10.42 6.19 -0.03
C LEU A 133 -10.71 6.95 1.26
N VAL A 134 -10.24 8.19 1.36
CA VAL A 134 -10.16 8.88 2.66
C VAL A 134 -10.64 10.32 2.67
N LEU A 135 -10.84 10.97 1.51
CA LEU A 135 -11.14 12.40 1.49
C LEU A 135 -12.44 12.73 2.22
N ASP A 136 -13.49 11.94 2.05
CA ASP A 136 -14.78 12.17 2.70
C ASP A 136 -14.62 12.08 4.24
N GLU A 137 -13.86 11.11 4.74
CA GLU A 137 -13.57 10.98 6.18
C GLU A 137 -12.77 12.16 6.73
N ILE A 138 -11.75 12.64 5.98
CA ILE A 138 -10.98 13.82 6.34
C ILE A 138 -11.87 15.06 6.38
N MET A 139 -12.74 15.23 5.39
CA MET A 139 -13.65 16.38 5.34
C MET A 139 -14.65 16.40 6.49
N GLU A 140 -15.03 15.25 7.01
CA GLU A 140 -15.94 15.14 8.16
C GLU A 140 -15.25 15.35 9.51
N ASN A 141 -14.05 14.80 9.69
CA ASN A 141 -13.40 14.73 11.00
C ASN A 141 -12.28 15.76 11.20
N ASP A 142 -11.55 16.11 10.14
CA ASP A 142 -10.39 17.02 10.18
C ASP A 142 -10.20 17.76 8.84
N PRO A 143 -11.12 18.66 8.47
CA PRO A 143 -11.12 19.33 7.17
C PRO A 143 -9.88 20.19 6.91
N ASP A 144 -9.17 20.59 7.97
CA ASP A 144 -7.93 21.37 7.84
C ASP A 144 -6.76 20.52 7.35
N ASN A 145 -6.87 19.20 7.48
CA ASN A 145 -5.83 18.24 7.05
C ASN A 145 -5.99 17.74 5.60
N LYS A 146 -6.94 18.31 4.86
CA LYS A 146 -7.07 18.03 3.42
C LYS A 146 -5.83 18.50 2.66
N PRO A 147 -5.47 17.82 1.55
CA PRO A 147 -4.40 18.29 0.69
C PRO A 147 -4.68 19.70 0.12
N ASP A 148 -3.78 20.62 0.36
CA ASP A 148 -3.90 22.05 0.06
C ASP A 148 -3.09 22.49 -1.18
N GLY A 149 -2.42 21.55 -1.85
CA GLY A 149 -1.68 21.75 -3.08
C GLY A 149 -2.50 21.51 -4.35
N ILE A 150 -1.85 21.48 -5.49
CA ILE A 150 -2.47 21.17 -6.78
C ILE A 150 -2.84 19.69 -6.84
N ILE A 151 -1.91 18.80 -6.50
CA ILE A 151 -2.08 17.35 -6.44
C ILE A 151 -1.98 16.85 -5.00
N PHE A 152 -0.99 17.31 -4.23
CA PHE A 152 -0.70 16.83 -2.89
C PHE A 152 -0.86 17.94 -1.85
N ARG A 153 0.22 18.32 -1.17
CA ARG A 153 0.23 19.33 -0.11
C ARG A 153 1.27 20.42 -0.37
N LYS A 154 1.01 21.61 0.13
CA LYS A 154 1.96 22.72 0.15
C LYS A 154 2.71 22.81 1.48
N GLY A 155 2.01 22.48 2.57
CA GLY A 155 2.52 22.58 3.92
C GLY A 155 3.53 21.49 4.30
N PRO A 156 4.36 21.74 5.33
CA PRO A 156 5.25 20.74 5.87
C PRO A 156 4.50 19.64 6.63
N VAL A 157 5.01 18.41 6.55
CA VAL A 157 4.56 17.28 7.37
C VAL A 157 5.78 16.62 7.96
N SER A 158 5.72 16.35 9.26
CA SER A 158 6.82 15.71 9.98
C SER A 158 6.34 14.50 10.78
N VAL A 159 7.17 13.48 10.86
CA VAL A 159 7.01 12.38 11.81
C VAL A 159 7.69 12.79 13.11
N VAL A 160 6.96 12.78 14.19
CA VAL A 160 7.46 13.13 15.50
C VAL A 160 7.47 11.91 16.44
N SER A 161 8.43 11.89 17.36
CA SER A 161 8.46 10.90 18.44
C SER A 161 7.37 11.19 19.47
N PRO A 162 7.06 10.25 20.39
CA PRO A 162 6.15 10.52 21.52
C PRO A 162 6.58 11.72 22.37
N THR A 163 7.87 12.08 22.36
CA THR A 163 8.42 13.25 23.06
C THR A 163 8.45 14.52 22.21
N GLN A 164 7.67 14.57 21.11
CA GLN A 164 7.57 15.70 20.18
C GLN A 164 8.88 16.07 19.45
N LYS A 165 9.86 15.18 19.46
CA LYS A 165 11.08 15.37 18.66
C LYS A 165 10.81 14.99 17.22
N GLU A 166 11.11 15.89 16.27
CA GLU A 166 11.05 15.57 14.83
C GLU A 166 12.03 14.45 14.48
N LEU A 167 11.52 13.38 13.91
CA LEU A 167 12.28 12.22 13.44
C LEU A 167 12.54 12.29 11.94
N HIS A 168 11.57 12.80 11.18
CA HIS A 168 11.62 12.90 9.74
C HIS A 168 10.73 14.02 9.26
N GLN A 169 11.21 14.80 8.30
CA GLN A 169 10.42 15.81 7.59
C GLN A 169 10.11 15.32 6.18
N GLY A 170 8.85 15.46 5.79
CA GLY A 170 8.42 15.14 4.44
C GLY A 170 9.00 16.08 3.39
N LEU A 171 9.02 15.64 2.14
CA LEU A 171 9.54 16.44 1.03
C LEU A 171 8.74 17.72 0.84
N LEU A 172 9.43 18.80 0.48
CA LEU A 172 8.92 20.10 0.07
C LEU A 172 9.86 20.71 -0.98
N PRO A 173 9.35 21.58 -1.85
CA PRO A 173 7.95 21.93 -2.12
C PRO A 173 7.16 20.81 -2.82
N GLU A 174 5.91 21.02 -3.13
CA GLU A 174 5.04 20.05 -3.81
C GLU A 174 5.65 19.50 -5.12
N SER A 175 6.33 20.33 -5.88
CA SER A 175 7.04 19.90 -7.10
C SER A 175 8.08 18.80 -6.85
N THR A 176 8.74 18.84 -5.69
CA THR A 176 9.70 17.80 -5.27
C THR A 176 8.97 16.50 -4.92
N ILE A 177 7.80 16.60 -4.29
CA ILE A 177 6.95 15.44 -4.00
C ILE A 177 6.53 14.77 -5.31
N ILE A 178 6.02 15.55 -6.26
CA ILE A 178 5.60 15.08 -7.58
C ILE A 178 6.77 14.38 -8.29
N SER A 179 7.93 15.03 -8.37
CA SER A 179 9.12 14.47 -9.04
C SER A 179 9.57 13.15 -8.40
N ALA A 180 9.55 13.04 -7.07
CA ALA A 180 9.93 11.82 -6.36
C ALA A 180 8.92 10.68 -6.62
N LEU A 181 7.62 10.97 -6.60
CA LEU A 181 6.58 9.98 -6.88
C LEU A 181 6.60 9.52 -8.35
N GLU A 182 6.80 10.42 -9.30
CA GLU A 182 6.98 10.06 -10.71
C GLU A 182 8.20 9.16 -10.93
N GLN A 183 9.27 9.38 -10.19
CA GLN A 183 10.44 8.49 -10.23
C GLN A 183 10.07 7.09 -9.70
N GLY A 184 9.31 7.02 -8.59
CA GLY A 184 8.81 5.76 -8.04
C GLY A 184 7.87 5.04 -9.00
N LEU A 185 6.93 5.76 -9.63
CA LEU A 185 6.00 5.19 -10.62
C LEU A 185 6.74 4.64 -11.83
N ARG A 186 7.72 5.39 -12.38
CA ARG A 186 8.57 4.87 -13.46
C ARG A 186 9.31 3.60 -13.06
N PHE A 187 9.80 3.52 -11.83
CA PHE A 187 10.46 2.33 -11.33
C PHE A 187 9.51 1.12 -11.24
N ILE A 188 8.29 1.31 -10.72
CA ILE A 188 7.28 0.24 -10.59
C ILE A 188 6.84 -0.29 -11.97
N HIS A 189 6.77 0.58 -12.98
CA HIS A 189 6.33 0.21 -14.33
C HIS A 189 7.48 -0.19 -15.28
N ASP A 190 8.72 -0.19 -14.79
CA ASP A 190 9.88 -0.61 -15.60
C ASP A 190 9.98 -2.14 -15.62
N GLU A 191 9.45 -2.76 -16.66
CA GLU A 191 9.47 -4.22 -16.89
C GLU A 191 10.88 -4.83 -17.00
N SER A 192 11.92 -3.98 -17.06
CA SER A 192 13.31 -4.45 -17.10
C SER A 192 13.83 -4.95 -15.73
N TYR A 193 13.05 -4.73 -14.67
CA TYR A 193 13.33 -5.30 -13.36
C TYR A 193 12.53 -6.59 -13.19
N ASP A 194 13.20 -7.73 -13.28
CA ASP A 194 12.68 -8.99 -12.75
C ASP A 194 12.54 -8.84 -11.22
N ILE A 195 11.37 -8.45 -10.79
CA ILE A 195 10.98 -8.59 -9.39
C ILE A 195 10.73 -10.08 -9.19
N LEU A 196 11.65 -10.73 -8.46
CA LEU A 196 11.65 -12.15 -8.11
C LEU A 196 10.29 -12.69 -7.69
#